data_fcd8a8eb0f48a568b314608fef577acc
#
_entry.id   fcd8a8eb0f48a568b314608fef577acc
#
_cell.length_a   1.000
_cell.length_b   1.000
_cell.length_c   1.000
_cell.angle_alpha   90.00
_cell.angle_beta   90.00
_cell.angle_gamma   90.00
#
_symmetry.space_group_name_H-M   'P 1'
#
loop_
_entity.id
_entity.type
_entity.pdbx_description
1 polymer ?
#
loop_
_entity_poly.entity_id
_entity_poly.type
_entity_poly.pdbx_seq_one_letter_code
_entity_poly.pdbx_strand_id
1 'polypeptide(L)'
;MRRRSEMAVPEWARKIEDMRQTRKLSQEGFGSRVGVSAMAVSRWERGVSEPTGETYIRLGNLADAPLCWFFWKRAGLRLSDVTRVLPDANQRMAANSVFDAQFVSAGGKKKISPEKADLVVIPFLPVHAGTPGVQGDHHDLTDISPESVLAAPRDWCPNPPSTVCLRVKGDSMSPLILDGYIIAVDTSATENDDLVGHIVVAWHREQGLLVSRLIRFDHMDALVSDRREYDSVSITAGSDWRIVGKVLWWTGRAR
;
A
#
# COMPACT_ATOMS: atom_id res chain seq x y z
N MET A 1 46.46 1.43 -15.81
CA MET A 1 45.43 2.44 -15.45
C MET A 1 44.07 1.77 -15.30
N ARG A 2 43.63 1.49 -14.05
CA ARG A 2 42.32 0.91 -13.79
C ARG A 2 41.30 2.06 -13.80
N ARG A 3 40.34 2.05 -14.74
CA ARG A 3 39.19 2.94 -14.73
C ARG A 3 38.40 2.68 -13.43
N ARG A 4 38.31 3.71 -12.56
CA ARG A 4 37.33 3.75 -11.47
C ARG A 4 35.95 3.71 -12.15
N SER A 5 35.20 2.63 -11.95
CA SER A 5 33.77 2.60 -12.27
C SER A 5 33.11 3.73 -11.45
N GLU A 6 32.51 4.71 -12.11
CA GLU A 6 31.63 5.68 -11.48
C GLU A 6 30.48 4.89 -10.85
N MET A 7 30.55 4.69 -9.55
CA MET A 7 29.42 4.14 -8.80
C MET A 7 28.31 5.19 -8.85
N ALA A 8 27.17 4.81 -9.43
CA ALA A 8 26.00 5.69 -9.48
C ALA A 8 25.64 6.13 -8.05
N VAL A 9 25.41 7.42 -7.88
CA VAL A 9 25.01 8.00 -6.58
C VAL A 9 23.73 7.28 -6.12
N PRO A 10 23.68 6.74 -4.88
CA PRO A 10 22.53 6.02 -4.37
C PRO A 10 21.25 6.88 -4.38
N GLU A 11 20.08 6.24 -4.53
CA GLU A 11 18.80 6.93 -4.57
C GLU A 11 18.56 7.79 -3.33
N TRP A 12 18.87 7.27 -2.15
CA TRP A 12 18.71 8.01 -0.90
C TRP A 12 19.55 9.28 -0.84
N ALA A 13 20.74 9.27 -1.43
CA ALA A 13 21.62 10.43 -1.49
C ALA A 13 21.02 11.55 -2.35
N ARG A 14 20.49 11.18 -3.54
CA ARG A 14 19.79 12.14 -4.42
C ARG A 14 18.58 12.73 -3.73
N LYS A 15 17.76 11.91 -3.08
CA LYS A 15 16.56 12.39 -2.37
C LYS A 15 16.88 13.34 -1.22
N ILE A 16 18.01 13.16 -0.52
CA ILE A 16 18.48 14.10 0.50
C ILE A 16 18.91 15.42 -0.13
N GLU A 17 19.67 15.36 -1.21
CA GLU A 17 20.11 16.55 -1.94
C GLU A 17 18.91 17.33 -2.50
N ASP A 18 18.00 16.67 -3.19
CA ASP A 18 16.78 17.27 -3.75
C ASP A 18 15.95 17.94 -2.66
N MET A 19 15.76 17.28 -1.51
CA MET A 19 15.01 17.83 -0.38
C MET A 19 15.67 19.11 0.16
N ARG A 20 16.98 19.14 0.27
CA ARG A 20 17.71 20.34 0.71
C ARG A 20 17.60 21.47 -0.31
N GLN A 21 17.81 21.16 -1.59
CA GLN A 21 17.76 22.15 -2.68
C GLN A 21 16.35 22.75 -2.84
N THR A 22 15.31 21.93 -2.79
CA THR A 22 13.93 22.39 -2.85
C THR A 22 13.61 23.37 -1.73
N ARG A 23 14.18 23.16 -0.54
CA ARG A 23 14.02 24.08 0.60
C ARG A 23 15.01 25.25 0.60
N LYS A 24 15.85 25.36 -0.43
CA LYS A 24 16.87 26.42 -0.59
C LYS A 24 17.80 26.54 0.63
N LEU A 25 18.17 25.41 1.23
CA LEU A 25 19.02 25.38 2.41
C LEU A 25 20.48 25.10 2.02
N SER A 26 21.44 25.73 2.75
CA SER A 26 22.83 25.31 2.74
C SER A 26 22.98 23.94 3.42
N GLN A 27 24.09 23.24 3.19
CA GLN A 27 24.38 21.98 3.90
C GLN A 27 24.44 22.17 5.42
N GLU A 28 24.92 23.31 5.88
CA GLU A 28 24.95 23.69 7.29
C GLU A 28 23.53 23.92 7.85
N GLY A 29 22.71 24.73 7.14
CA GLY A 29 21.32 25.00 7.55
C GLY A 29 20.45 23.76 7.53
N PHE A 30 20.68 22.84 6.58
CA PHE A 30 20.01 21.56 6.52
C PHE A 30 20.48 20.64 7.65
N GLY A 31 21.80 20.56 7.87
CA GLY A 31 22.40 19.79 8.95
C GLY A 31 21.87 20.19 10.33
N SER A 32 21.76 21.49 10.59
CA SER A 32 21.22 22.02 11.84
C SER A 32 19.77 21.57 12.08
N ARG A 33 18.93 21.50 11.03
CA ARG A 33 17.52 21.03 11.15
C ARG A 33 17.41 19.55 11.43
N VAL A 34 18.36 18.76 10.93
CA VAL A 34 18.39 17.29 11.10
C VAL A 34 19.23 16.88 12.32
N GLY A 35 19.93 17.84 12.92
CA GLY A 35 20.79 17.61 14.10
C GLY A 35 22.13 16.95 13.76
N VAL A 36 22.74 17.33 12.61
CA VAL A 36 24.04 16.81 12.13
C VAL A 36 24.91 17.92 11.57
N SER A 37 26.20 17.65 11.37
CA SER A 37 27.13 18.61 10.77
C SER A 37 26.94 18.75 9.26
N ALA A 38 27.32 19.90 8.70
CA ALA A 38 27.38 20.13 7.25
C ALA A 38 28.23 19.07 6.52
N MET A 39 29.32 18.61 7.17
CA MET A 39 30.17 17.56 6.62
C MET A 39 29.44 16.23 6.48
N ALA A 40 28.56 15.87 7.42
CA ALA A 40 27.74 14.67 7.34
C ALA A 40 26.78 14.76 6.15
N VAL A 41 26.08 15.89 5.98
CA VAL A 41 25.21 16.15 4.84
C VAL A 41 25.97 16.03 3.52
N SER A 42 27.14 16.66 3.41
CA SER A 42 27.98 16.57 2.21
C SER A 42 28.40 15.13 1.89
N ARG A 43 28.69 14.31 2.89
CA ARG A 43 29.04 12.90 2.70
C ARG A 43 27.85 12.08 2.21
N TRP A 44 26.65 12.39 2.72
CA TRP A 44 25.42 11.74 2.30
C TRP A 44 25.09 12.06 0.84
N GLU A 45 25.08 13.32 0.46
CA GLU A 45 24.76 13.75 -0.92
C GLU A 45 25.70 13.14 -1.96
N ARG A 46 26.95 12.90 -1.58
CA ARG A 46 27.94 12.21 -2.44
C ARG A 46 27.85 10.68 -2.37
N GLY A 47 26.96 10.11 -1.55
CA GLY A 47 26.83 8.66 -1.38
C GLY A 47 28.01 8.01 -0.66
N VAL A 48 28.87 8.78 0.03
CA VAL A 48 30.06 8.27 0.73
C VAL A 48 29.71 7.53 2.02
N SER A 49 28.69 7.99 2.71
CA SER A 49 28.16 7.35 3.93
C SER A 49 26.66 7.47 3.97
N GLU A 50 26.00 6.43 4.43
CA GLU A 50 24.54 6.41 4.61
C GLU A 50 24.15 6.98 5.97
N PRO A 51 23.01 7.72 6.09
CA PRO A 51 22.44 8.13 7.37
C PRO A 51 22.12 6.93 8.27
N THR A 52 22.15 7.12 9.58
CA THR A 52 21.68 6.13 10.55
C THR A 52 20.15 6.06 10.57
N GLY A 53 19.57 4.99 11.14
CA GLY A 53 18.13 4.85 11.29
C GLY A 53 17.49 6.03 12.02
N GLU A 54 18.09 6.52 13.09
CA GLU A 54 17.62 7.71 13.83
C GLU A 54 17.63 8.97 12.94
N THR A 55 18.67 9.12 12.13
CA THR A 55 18.77 10.24 11.18
C THR A 55 17.71 10.13 10.09
N TYR A 56 17.43 8.94 9.60
CA TYR A 56 16.34 8.70 8.66
C TYR A 56 14.97 9.06 9.26
N ILE A 57 14.72 8.79 10.55
CA ILE A 57 13.51 9.25 11.25
C ILE A 57 13.42 10.78 11.23
N ARG A 58 14.51 11.47 11.56
CA ARG A 58 14.56 12.96 11.54
C ARG A 58 14.36 13.53 10.12
N LEU A 59 14.95 12.90 9.12
CA LEU A 59 14.73 13.25 7.70
C LEU A 59 13.26 13.05 7.31
N GLY A 60 12.63 11.96 7.71
CA GLY A 60 11.21 11.72 7.46
C GLY A 60 10.32 12.74 8.17
N ASN A 61 10.64 13.14 9.41
CA ASN A 61 9.89 14.16 10.13
C ASN A 61 10.02 15.56 9.50
N LEU A 62 11.14 15.81 8.82
CA LEU A 62 11.38 17.07 8.11
C LEU A 62 10.77 17.06 6.71
N ALA A 63 10.65 15.91 6.08
CA ALA A 63 10.17 15.76 4.71
C ALA A 63 8.64 15.85 4.63
N ASP A 64 8.15 16.39 3.51
CA ASP A 64 6.73 16.33 3.17
C ASP A 64 6.40 14.96 2.55
N ALA A 65 5.12 14.59 2.55
CA ALA A 65 4.69 13.39 1.83
C ALA A 65 4.93 13.56 0.32
N PRO A 66 5.39 12.53 -0.37
CA PRO A 66 5.64 11.14 0.03
C PRO A 66 7.04 10.86 0.54
N LEU A 67 7.92 11.85 0.42
CA LEU A 67 9.33 11.67 0.69
C LEU A 67 9.61 11.26 2.15
N CYS A 68 8.74 11.66 3.08
CA CYS A 68 8.79 11.23 4.47
C CYS A 68 8.76 9.70 4.61
N TRP A 69 7.93 9.03 3.83
CA TRP A 69 7.81 7.57 3.85
C TRP A 69 9.06 6.86 3.38
N PHE A 70 9.70 7.38 2.36
CA PHE A 70 10.96 6.85 1.89
C PHE A 70 12.01 6.79 3.01
N PHE A 71 12.12 7.87 3.80
CA PHE A 71 13.08 7.94 4.89
C PHE A 71 12.67 7.08 6.10
N TRP A 72 11.39 7.07 6.49
CA TRP A 72 10.90 6.25 7.59
C TRP A 72 11.01 4.75 7.29
N LYS A 73 10.72 4.33 6.05
CA LYS A 73 10.93 2.94 5.63
C LYS A 73 12.40 2.54 5.71
N ARG A 74 13.32 3.41 5.33
CA ARG A 74 14.76 3.14 5.48
C ARG A 74 15.22 3.12 6.94
N ALA A 75 14.54 3.80 7.83
CA ALA A 75 14.72 3.70 9.27
C ALA A 75 14.20 2.39 9.87
N GLY A 76 13.51 1.55 9.08
CA GLY A 76 12.89 0.30 9.52
C GLY A 76 11.50 0.50 10.17
N LEU A 77 10.90 1.68 10.04
CA LEU A 77 9.54 1.93 10.54
C LEU A 77 8.52 1.34 9.57
N ARG A 78 7.51 0.67 10.12
CA ARG A 78 6.33 0.21 9.37
C ARG A 78 5.28 1.31 9.35
N LEU A 79 4.41 1.28 8.35
CA LEU A 79 3.30 2.23 8.22
C LEU A 79 2.42 2.24 9.47
N SER A 80 2.09 1.07 9.99
CA SER A 80 1.32 0.88 11.22
C SER A 80 1.94 1.55 12.45
N ASP A 81 3.27 1.58 12.54
CA ASP A 81 3.97 2.16 13.68
C ASP A 81 3.90 3.69 13.63
N VAL A 82 4.03 4.25 12.42
CA VAL A 82 3.99 5.71 12.21
C VAL A 82 2.58 6.27 12.40
N THR A 83 1.57 5.60 11.87
CA THR A 83 0.16 6.04 12.01
C THR A 83 -0.34 5.95 13.44
N ARG A 84 0.15 4.98 14.22
CA ARG A 84 -0.16 4.83 15.64
C ARG A 84 0.42 5.96 16.50
N VAL A 85 1.61 6.45 16.15
CA VAL A 85 2.33 7.47 16.92
C VAL A 85 2.00 8.89 16.45
N LEU A 86 1.65 9.06 15.19
CA LEU A 86 1.33 10.33 14.55
C LEU A 86 -0.03 10.25 13.82
N PRO A 87 -1.16 10.32 14.54
CA PRO A 87 -2.50 10.30 13.92
C PRO A 87 -2.67 11.36 12.81
N ASP A 88 -2.04 12.52 12.97
CA ASP A 88 -2.03 13.59 11.96
C ASP A 88 -1.22 13.24 10.71
N ALA A 89 -0.37 12.21 10.73
CA ALA A 89 0.35 11.76 9.54
C ALA A 89 -0.63 11.25 8.48
N ASN A 90 -1.73 10.62 8.88
CA ASN A 90 -2.80 10.19 7.97
C ASN A 90 -3.48 11.39 7.30
N GLN A 91 -3.72 12.49 8.02
CA GLN A 91 -4.32 13.70 7.45
C GLN A 91 -3.34 14.41 6.51
N ARG A 92 -2.06 14.45 6.84
CA ARG A 92 -1.01 14.99 5.96
C ARG A 92 -0.81 14.15 4.71
N MET A 93 -0.97 12.82 4.81
CA MET A 93 -0.93 11.92 3.66
C MET A 93 -2.15 12.07 2.75
N ALA A 94 -3.32 12.24 3.32
CA ALA A 94 -4.56 12.47 2.55
C ALA A 94 -4.56 13.86 1.88
N ALA A 95 -3.96 14.86 2.51
CA ALA A 95 -3.89 16.22 1.98
C ALA A 95 -2.84 16.41 0.87
N ASN A 96 -1.80 15.57 0.85
CA ASN A 96 -0.71 15.61 -0.12
C ASN A 96 -0.55 14.26 -0.83
N SER A 97 -1.66 13.68 -1.31
CA SER A 97 -1.58 12.48 -2.14
C SER A 97 -0.71 12.78 -3.35
N VAL A 98 0.39 12.06 -3.44
CA VAL A 98 1.52 12.20 -4.35
C VAL A 98 1.20 11.84 -5.78
N PHE A 99 -0.02 11.60 -6.06
CA PHE A 99 -0.46 11.40 -7.41
C PHE A 99 -0.90 12.75 -7.96
N ASP A 100 -0.14 13.24 -8.92
CA ASP A 100 -0.57 14.30 -9.83
C ASP A 100 -1.74 13.73 -10.66
N ALA A 101 -2.87 13.56 -9.97
CA ALA A 101 -4.07 12.98 -10.55
C ALA A 101 -4.69 14.04 -11.44
N GLN A 102 -4.49 13.93 -12.74
CA GLN A 102 -5.24 14.70 -13.71
C GLN A 102 -6.69 14.21 -13.71
N PHE A 103 -7.57 14.98 -13.11
CA PHE A 103 -9.00 14.72 -13.18
C PHE A 103 -9.52 15.10 -14.57
N VAL A 104 -9.76 14.11 -15.40
CA VAL A 104 -10.41 14.31 -16.69
C VAL A 104 -11.91 14.12 -16.48
N SER A 105 -12.68 15.20 -16.68
CA SER A 105 -14.15 15.12 -16.63
C SER A 105 -14.66 14.34 -17.85
N ALA A 106 -15.25 13.18 -17.60
CA ALA A 106 -15.89 12.38 -18.64
C ALA A 106 -17.38 12.73 -18.77
N GLY A 107 -17.89 12.79 -19.99
CA GLY A 107 -19.33 12.69 -20.28
C GLY A 107 -20.18 13.94 -20.05
N GLY A 108 -19.63 15.15 -19.92
CA GLY A 108 -20.52 16.25 -19.67
C GLY A 108 -20.01 17.67 -19.93
N LYS A 109 -20.96 18.59 -20.16
CA LYS A 109 -20.71 20.03 -20.23
C LYS A 109 -20.51 20.68 -18.85
N LYS A 110 -20.82 19.97 -17.75
CA LYS A 110 -20.59 20.45 -16.37
C LYS A 110 -19.21 19.99 -15.93
N LYS A 111 -18.34 20.95 -15.66
CA LYS A 111 -17.08 20.67 -14.94
C LYS A 111 -17.39 20.29 -13.51
N ILE A 112 -17.08 19.06 -13.13
CA ILE A 112 -17.12 18.60 -11.74
C ILE A 112 -15.80 19.03 -11.12
N SER A 113 -15.85 19.90 -10.09
CA SER A 113 -14.66 20.21 -9.30
C SER A 113 -14.32 19.03 -8.40
N PRO A 114 -13.09 18.49 -8.43
CA PRO A 114 -12.66 17.41 -7.54
C PRO A 114 -12.86 17.74 -6.05
N GLU A 115 -12.74 19.02 -5.71
CA GLU A 115 -12.93 19.52 -4.33
C GLU A 115 -14.36 19.35 -3.80
N LYS A 116 -15.34 19.14 -4.69
CA LYS A 116 -16.75 18.90 -4.35
C LYS A 116 -17.16 17.44 -4.44
N ALA A 117 -16.29 16.59 -4.95
CA ALA A 117 -16.54 15.16 -5.02
C ALA A 117 -15.99 14.50 -3.73
N ASP A 118 -16.87 13.87 -2.96
CA ASP A 118 -16.45 13.08 -1.80
C ASP A 118 -15.85 11.75 -2.25
N LEU A 119 -14.59 11.83 -2.72
CA LEU A 119 -13.83 10.71 -3.26
C LEU A 119 -12.70 10.33 -2.33
N VAL A 120 -12.43 9.04 -2.27
CA VAL A 120 -11.26 8.43 -1.63
C VAL A 120 -10.33 7.91 -2.72
N VAL A 121 -9.04 8.18 -2.56
CA VAL A 121 -7.99 7.64 -3.42
C VAL A 121 -7.43 6.40 -2.74
N ILE A 122 -7.60 5.25 -3.40
CA ILE A 122 -7.27 3.93 -2.86
C ILE A 122 -6.00 3.42 -3.57
N PRO A 123 -4.96 2.98 -2.82
CA PRO A 123 -3.77 2.39 -3.42
C PRO A 123 -4.12 1.09 -4.17
N PHE A 124 -3.63 0.96 -5.40
CA PHE A 124 -3.73 -0.22 -6.22
C PHE A 124 -2.40 -0.97 -6.19
N LEU A 125 -2.43 -2.20 -5.67
CA LEU A 125 -1.22 -2.98 -5.42
C LEU A 125 -0.86 -3.87 -6.62
N PRO A 126 0.46 -4.08 -6.89
CA PRO A 126 0.95 -4.92 -7.99
C PRO A 126 0.87 -6.42 -7.65
N VAL A 127 -0.13 -6.83 -6.89
CA VAL A 127 -0.37 -8.23 -6.50
C VAL A 127 -1.72 -8.71 -7.00
N HIS A 128 -1.81 -10.00 -7.26
CA HIS A 128 -3.02 -10.62 -7.76
C HIS A 128 -3.60 -11.56 -6.70
N ALA A 129 -4.90 -11.48 -6.51
CA ALA A 129 -5.62 -12.43 -5.68
C ALA A 129 -6.23 -13.53 -6.56
N GLY A 130 -5.99 -14.81 -6.21
CA GLY A 130 -6.53 -15.95 -6.93
C GLY A 130 -5.54 -16.76 -7.75
N THR A 131 -4.25 -16.51 -7.66
CA THR A 131 -3.23 -17.32 -8.34
C THR A 131 -2.33 -18.01 -7.32
N PRO A 132 -2.29 -19.35 -7.29
CA PRO A 132 -1.24 -20.06 -6.57
C PRO A 132 0.13 -19.73 -7.16
N GLY A 133 1.12 -19.45 -6.32
CA GLY A 133 2.52 -19.36 -6.74
C GLY A 133 3.10 -17.97 -6.96
N VAL A 134 2.41 -16.88 -6.65
CA VAL A 134 3.09 -15.58 -6.46
C VAL A 134 3.79 -15.64 -5.11
N GLN A 135 5.03 -16.09 -5.14
CA GLN A 135 5.90 -16.15 -3.97
C GLN A 135 6.16 -14.74 -3.45
N GLY A 136 5.68 -14.45 -2.26
CA GLY A 136 5.97 -13.26 -1.50
C GLY A 136 5.34 -13.41 -0.13
N ASP A 137 6.06 -12.96 0.90
CA ASP A 137 5.56 -12.91 2.27
C ASP A 137 4.56 -11.72 2.40
N HIS A 138 3.46 -11.81 1.61
CA HIS A 138 2.44 -10.75 1.50
C HIS A 138 1.30 -10.94 2.51
N HIS A 139 1.64 -11.39 3.71
CA HIS A 139 0.68 -11.50 4.81
C HIS A 139 0.16 -10.14 5.27
N ASP A 140 0.87 -9.05 4.95
CA ASP A 140 0.44 -7.67 5.19
C ASP A 140 0.39 -6.89 3.87
N LEU A 141 -0.81 -6.68 3.36
CA LEU A 141 -1.04 -5.93 2.12
C LEU A 141 -0.67 -4.44 2.26
N THR A 142 -0.60 -3.92 3.48
CA THR A 142 -0.29 -2.51 3.72
C THR A 142 1.19 -2.19 3.54
N ASP A 143 2.07 -3.20 3.61
CA ASP A 143 3.52 -3.04 3.41
C ASP A 143 3.93 -3.03 1.93
N ILE A 144 2.99 -3.30 1.01
CA ILE A 144 3.28 -3.37 -0.43
C ILE A 144 3.20 -1.97 -1.03
N SER A 145 4.25 -1.58 -1.77
CA SER A 145 4.25 -0.31 -2.49
C SER A 145 3.23 -0.33 -3.64
N PRO A 146 2.31 0.63 -3.72
CA PRO A 146 1.31 0.66 -4.78
C PRO A 146 1.94 0.97 -6.15
N GLU A 147 1.41 0.38 -7.21
CA GLU A 147 1.78 0.69 -8.60
C GLU A 147 0.97 1.85 -9.18
N SER A 148 -0.24 2.06 -8.68
CA SER A 148 -1.16 3.11 -9.14
C SER A 148 -2.21 3.39 -8.07
N VAL A 149 -3.24 4.17 -8.41
CA VAL A 149 -4.37 4.45 -7.53
C VAL A 149 -5.69 4.35 -8.25
N LEU A 150 -6.74 4.08 -7.49
CA LEU A 150 -8.12 4.11 -7.93
C LEU A 150 -8.91 5.12 -7.06
N ALA A 151 -9.75 5.93 -7.70
CA ALA A 151 -10.66 6.80 -6.97
C ALA A 151 -12.04 6.15 -6.86
N ALA A 152 -12.61 6.17 -5.67
CA ALA A 152 -13.96 5.67 -5.40
C ALA A 152 -14.74 6.62 -4.49
N PRO A 153 -16.08 6.59 -4.51
CA PRO A 153 -16.90 7.31 -3.55
C PRO A 153 -16.51 6.93 -2.10
N ARG A 154 -16.52 7.91 -1.21
CA ARG A 154 -16.13 7.70 0.19
C ARG A 154 -17.03 6.68 0.91
N ASP A 155 -18.33 6.69 0.60
CA ASP A 155 -19.31 5.76 1.16
C ASP A 155 -19.07 4.28 0.77
N TRP A 156 -18.27 4.05 -0.28
CA TRP A 156 -17.85 2.69 -0.66
C TRP A 156 -16.65 2.18 0.15
N CYS A 157 -16.02 3.05 0.93
CA CYS A 157 -14.83 2.75 1.71
C CYS A 157 -15.05 3.14 3.17
N PRO A 158 -15.67 2.28 3.99
CA PRO A 158 -15.95 2.57 5.40
C PRO A 158 -14.68 2.91 6.19
N ASN A 159 -13.57 2.29 5.84
CA ASN A 159 -12.27 2.47 6.48
C ASN A 159 -11.16 2.81 5.46
N PRO A 160 -11.14 4.05 4.92
CA PRO A 160 -10.20 4.43 3.87
C PRO A 160 -8.72 4.18 4.18
N PRO A 161 -8.22 4.40 5.41
CA PRO A 161 -6.80 4.17 5.73
C PRO A 161 -6.36 2.72 5.59
N SER A 162 -7.30 1.77 5.69
CA SER A 162 -7.04 0.33 5.60
C SER A 162 -7.59 -0.29 4.31
N THR A 163 -8.01 0.54 3.34
CA THR A 163 -8.57 0.05 2.07
C THR A 163 -7.50 0.02 1.00
N VAL A 164 -7.34 -1.12 0.32
CA VAL A 164 -6.44 -1.31 -0.82
C VAL A 164 -7.20 -1.94 -1.99
N CYS A 165 -6.70 -1.78 -3.21
CA CYS A 165 -7.24 -2.44 -4.40
C CYS A 165 -6.28 -3.51 -4.90
N LEU A 166 -6.83 -4.66 -5.32
CA LEU A 166 -6.12 -5.78 -5.91
C LEU A 166 -6.76 -6.19 -7.23
N ARG A 167 -5.98 -6.75 -8.13
CA ARG A 167 -6.52 -7.41 -9.33
C ARG A 167 -6.79 -8.89 -9.06
N VAL A 168 -7.96 -9.34 -9.47
CA VAL A 168 -8.30 -10.77 -9.41
C VAL A 168 -7.72 -11.50 -10.62
N LYS A 169 -7.17 -12.67 -10.38
CA LYS A 169 -6.71 -13.60 -11.42
C LYS A 169 -7.34 -14.97 -11.19
N GLY A 170 -7.95 -15.50 -12.25
CA GLY A 170 -8.68 -16.74 -12.19
C GLY A 170 -10.20 -16.55 -12.12
N ASP A 171 -10.92 -17.65 -12.00
CA ASP A 171 -12.37 -17.68 -12.16
C ASP A 171 -13.12 -18.39 -11.02
N SER A 172 -12.44 -18.64 -9.90
CA SER A 172 -13.02 -19.35 -8.74
C SER A 172 -14.28 -18.68 -8.17
N MET A 173 -14.37 -17.35 -8.32
CA MET A 173 -15.52 -16.55 -7.86
C MET A 173 -16.47 -16.16 -9.01
N SER A 174 -16.34 -16.80 -10.17
CA SER A 174 -17.27 -16.62 -11.30
C SER A 174 -18.64 -17.24 -10.98
N PRO A 175 -19.75 -16.62 -11.41
CA PRO A 175 -19.86 -15.44 -12.29
C PRO A 175 -19.79 -14.08 -11.56
N LEU A 176 -19.67 -14.06 -10.26
CA LEU A 176 -19.78 -12.85 -9.45
C LEU A 176 -18.56 -11.94 -9.63
N ILE A 177 -17.36 -12.50 -9.49
CA ILE A 177 -16.09 -11.81 -9.70
C ILE A 177 -15.32 -12.57 -10.78
N LEU A 178 -15.01 -11.86 -11.89
CA LEU A 178 -14.35 -12.46 -13.04
C LEU A 178 -12.87 -12.17 -13.06
N ASP A 179 -12.14 -12.97 -13.82
CA ASP A 179 -10.73 -12.74 -14.11
C ASP A 179 -10.48 -11.32 -14.64
N GLY A 180 -9.46 -10.65 -14.10
CA GLY A 180 -9.11 -9.28 -14.43
C GLY A 180 -9.92 -8.20 -13.71
N TYR A 181 -10.94 -8.56 -12.92
CA TYR A 181 -11.66 -7.59 -12.08
C TYR A 181 -10.76 -7.02 -11.00
N ILE A 182 -11.12 -5.83 -10.53
CA ILE A 182 -10.48 -5.15 -9.41
C ILE A 182 -11.41 -5.28 -8.21
N ILE A 183 -10.86 -5.67 -7.07
CA ILE A 183 -11.55 -5.72 -5.78
C ILE A 183 -10.97 -4.67 -4.84
N ALA A 184 -11.81 -4.03 -4.04
CA ALA A 184 -11.36 -3.23 -2.91
C ALA A 184 -11.47 -4.07 -1.64
N VAL A 185 -10.43 -4.02 -0.83
CA VAL A 185 -10.24 -4.86 0.35
C VAL A 185 -10.01 -3.98 1.57
N ASP A 186 -10.80 -4.15 2.61
CA ASP A 186 -10.54 -3.57 3.93
C ASP A 186 -9.64 -4.51 4.73
N THR A 187 -8.39 -4.12 4.91
CA THR A 187 -7.36 -4.91 5.59
C THR A 187 -7.46 -4.85 7.12
N SER A 188 -8.32 -4.01 7.67
CA SER A 188 -8.58 -3.98 9.12
C SER A 188 -9.58 -5.03 9.56
N ALA A 189 -10.40 -5.56 8.63
CA ALA A 189 -11.41 -6.56 8.90
C ALA A 189 -10.83 -7.97 8.67
N THR A 190 -10.32 -8.58 9.74
CA THR A 190 -9.62 -9.89 9.70
C THR A 190 -10.20 -10.94 10.63
N GLU A 191 -11.12 -10.55 11.54
CA GLU A 191 -11.72 -11.47 12.52
C GLU A 191 -12.76 -12.37 11.84
N ASN A 192 -12.58 -13.68 11.91
CA ASN A 192 -13.44 -14.66 11.23
C ASN A 192 -14.90 -14.51 11.61
N ASP A 193 -15.21 -14.30 12.89
CA ASP A 193 -16.58 -14.23 13.38
C ASP A 193 -17.40 -13.13 12.69
N ASP A 194 -16.79 -12.00 12.43
CA ASP A 194 -17.43 -10.85 11.78
C ASP A 194 -17.52 -11.00 10.25
N LEU A 195 -16.80 -11.97 9.70
CA LEU A 195 -16.63 -12.13 8.25
C LEU A 195 -17.39 -13.32 7.67
N VAL A 196 -18.07 -14.11 8.49
CA VAL A 196 -18.90 -15.24 8.03
C VAL A 196 -19.97 -14.75 7.05
N GLY A 197 -20.04 -15.38 5.88
CA GLY A 197 -20.95 -15.02 4.78
C GLY A 197 -20.39 -13.95 3.83
N HIS A 198 -19.31 -13.28 4.18
CA HIS A 198 -18.67 -12.27 3.34
C HIS A 198 -17.63 -12.87 2.40
N ILE A 199 -17.33 -12.13 1.33
CA ILE A 199 -16.19 -12.41 0.47
C ILE A 199 -14.95 -11.80 1.13
N VAL A 200 -13.92 -12.61 1.25
CA VAL A 200 -12.65 -12.26 1.91
C VAL A 200 -11.46 -12.52 0.98
N VAL A 201 -10.36 -11.85 1.29
CA VAL A 201 -9.05 -12.22 0.76
C VAL A 201 -8.32 -12.97 1.86
N ALA A 202 -7.87 -14.18 1.57
CA ALA A 202 -7.07 -15.00 2.45
C ALA A 202 -5.68 -15.20 1.86
N TRP A 203 -4.69 -15.29 2.72
CA TRP A 203 -3.29 -15.53 2.36
C TRP A 203 -2.82 -16.88 2.88
N HIS A 204 -2.02 -17.56 2.07
CA HIS A 204 -1.32 -18.78 2.43
C HIS A 204 0.12 -18.69 1.95
N ARG A 205 1.06 -19.16 2.75
CA ARG A 205 2.49 -19.02 2.49
C ARG A 205 2.92 -19.59 1.14
N GLU A 206 2.38 -20.75 0.75
CA GLU A 206 2.75 -21.43 -0.50
C GLU A 206 1.79 -21.13 -1.66
N GLN A 207 0.53 -20.83 -1.36
CA GLN A 207 -0.51 -20.64 -2.38
C GLN A 207 -0.79 -19.16 -2.70
N GLY A 208 -0.24 -18.22 -1.91
CA GLY A 208 -0.45 -16.79 -2.12
C GLY A 208 -1.84 -16.31 -1.67
N LEU A 209 -2.38 -15.32 -2.39
CA LEU A 209 -3.66 -14.70 -2.08
C LEU A 209 -4.81 -15.41 -2.80
N LEU A 210 -5.86 -15.71 -2.06
CA LEU A 210 -7.10 -16.32 -2.56
C LEU A 210 -8.29 -15.40 -2.26
N VAL A 211 -9.19 -15.23 -3.23
CA VAL A 211 -10.51 -14.61 -3.02
C VAL A 211 -11.54 -15.73 -2.87
N SER A 212 -12.28 -15.72 -1.78
CA SER A 212 -13.28 -16.75 -1.49
C SER A 212 -14.36 -16.21 -0.56
N ARG A 213 -15.46 -16.94 -0.45
CA ARG A 213 -16.49 -16.68 0.55
C ARG A 213 -16.16 -17.43 1.83
N LEU A 214 -16.14 -16.73 2.96
CA LEU A 214 -15.99 -17.35 4.27
C LEU A 214 -17.36 -17.92 4.71
N ILE A 215 -17.44 -19.22 4.91
CA ILE A 215 -18.64 -19.91 5.37
C ILE A 215 -18.30 -20.68 6.64
N ARG A 216 -19.25 -20.69 7.59
CA ARG A 216 -19.16 -21.51 8.80
C ARG A 216 -20.06 -22.73 8.69
N PHE A 217 -19.45 -23.90 8.85
CA PHE A 217 -20.13 -25.18 8.94
C PHE A 217 -19.98 -25.70 10.38
N ASP A 218 -21.06 -25.72 11.15
CA ASP A 218 -21.04 -26.06 12.58
C ASP A 218 -20.00 -25.19 13.35
N HIS A 219 -18.84 -25.72 13.60
CA HIS A 219 -17.76 -25.06 14.34
C HIS A 219 -16.49 -24.88 13.49
N MET A 220 -16.58 -25.05 12.19
CA MET A 220 -15.44 -24.99 11.27
C MET A 220 -15.66 -23.92 10.21
N ASP A 221 -14.69 -23.02 10.06
CA ASP A 221 -14.69 -22.03 9.01
C ASP A 221 -14.05 -22.61 7.74
N ALA A 222 -14.62 -22.29 6.59
CA ALA A 222 -14.10 -22.70 5.30
C ALA A 222 -14.15 -21.56 4.28
N LEU A 223 -13.11 -21.49 3.45
CA LEU A 223 -13.07 -20.67 2.25
C LEU A 223 -13.71 -21.45 1.11
N VAL A 224 -14.80 -20.92 0.60
CA VAL A 224 -15.60 -21.58 -0.44
C VAL A 224 -15.61 -20.72 -1.69
N SER A 225 -15.30 -21.35 -2.82
CA SER A 225 -15.40 -20.72 -4.14
C SER A 225 -16.86 -20.71 -4.62
N ASP A 226 -17.26 -19.67 -5.38
CA ASP A 226 -18.60 -19.64 -5.99
C ASP A 226 -18.73 -20.67 -7.13
N ARG A 227 -17.62 -21.12 -7.72
CA ARG A 227 -17.58 -22.23 -8.67
C ARG A 227 -17.34 -23.55 -7.95
N ARG A 228 -18.25 -24.52 -8.20
CA ARG A 228 -18.22 -25.86 -7.57
C ARG A 228 -17.04 -26.75 -7.98
N GLU A 229 -16.30 -26.36 -9.02
CA GLU A 229 -15.14 -27.09 -9.53
C GLU A 229 -13.90 -26.90 -8.65
N TYR A 230 -13.92 -25.90 -7.75
CA TYR A 230 -12.85 -25.61 -6.82
C TYR A 230 -13.18 -26.19 -5.44
N ASP A 231 -12.21 -26.88 -4.88
CA ASP A 231 -12.34 -27.43 -3.54
C ASP A 231 -12.43 -26.31 -2.48
N SER A 232 -13.21 -26.55 -1.45
CA SER A 232 -13.27 -25.68 -0.29
C SER A 232 -12.05 -25.91 0.60
N VAL A 233 -11.55 -24.84 1.21
CA VAL A 233 -10.38 -24.88 2.09
C VAL A 233 -10.82 -24.62 3.52
N SER A 234 -10.57 -25.55 4.42
CA SER A 234 -10.88 -25.40 5.85
C SER A 234 -9.88 -24.47 6.53
N ILE A 235 -10.39 -23.51 7.32
CA ILE A 235 -9.58 -22.66 8.22
C ILE A 235 -9.82 -23.16 9.65
N THR A 236 -8.84 -23.85 10.18
CA THR A 236 -8.83 -24.30 11.58
C THR A 236 -7.74 -23.60 12.37
N ALA A 237 -7.81 -23.64 13.69
CA ALA A 237 -6.73 -23.19 14.55
C ALA A 237 -5.44 -23.95 14.20
N GLY A 238 -4.43 -23.23 13.67
CA GLY A 238 -3.18 -23.81 13.19
C GLY A 238 -3.10 -24.07 11.69
N SER A 239 -4.11 -23.71 10.90
CA SER A 239 -3.98 -23.69 9.44
C SER A 239 -3.02 -22.57 9.00
N ASP A 240 -2.35 -22.78 7.86
CA ASP A 240 -1.45 -21.77 7.29
C ASP A 240 -2.23 -20.65 6.56
N TRP A 241 -3.56 -20.77 6.50
CA TRP A 241 -4.44 -19.74 5.93
C TRP A 241 -4.76 -18.65 6.94
N ARG A 242 -4.65 -17.40 6.50
CA ARG A 242 -5.03 -16.21 7.29
C ARG A 242 -5.89 -15.30 6.45
N ILE A 243 -6.97 -14.76 7.03
CA ILE A 243 -7.74 -13.70 6.38
C ILE A 243 -6.93 -12.41 6.47
N VAL A 244 -6.71 -11.76 5.35
CA VAL A 244 -5.96 -10.49 5.24
C VAL A 244 -6.87 -9.30 4.93
N GLY A 245 -8.16 -9.54 4.71
CA GLY A 245 -9.15 -8.49 4.61
C GLY A 245 -10.48 -8.91 4.01
N LYS A 246 -11.47 -8.03 4.17
CA LYS A 246 -12.83 -8.15 3.65
C LYS A 246 -12.94 -7.45 2.30
N VAL A 247 -13.54 -8.10 1.31
CA VAL A 247 -13.89 -7.46 0.03
C VAL A 247 -15.08 -6.55 0.23
N LEU A 248 -14.90 -5.26 -0.05
CA LEU A 248 -15.93 -4.23 0.06
C LEU A 248 -16.80 -4.15 -1.20
N TRP A 249 -16.14 -4.11 -2.35
CA TRP A 249 -16.77 -4.04 -3.67
C TRP A 249 -15.80 -4.54 -4.76
N TRP A 250 -16.32 -4.71 -5.96
CA TRP A 250 -15.53 -5.06 -7.14
C TRP A 250 -16.03 -4.33 -8.37
N THR A 251 -15.14 -4.18 -9.34
CA THR A 251 -15.42 -3.57 -10.64
C THR A 251 -14.62 -4.25 -11.73
N GLY A 252 -15.11 -4.20 -12.95
CA GLY A 252 -14.43 -4.79 -14.09
C GLY A 252 -14.89 -4.18 -15.41
N ARG A 253 -14.19 -4.54 -16.49
CA ARG A 253 -14.58 -4.13 -17.84
C ARG A 253 -15.64 -5.09 -18.37
N ALA A 254 -16.66 -4.54 -19.03
CA ALA A 254 -17.55 -5.35 -19.84
C ALA A 254 -16.74 -6.06 -20.93
N ARG A 255 -17.03 -7.36 -21.14
CA ARG A 255 -16.45 -8.15 -22.22
C ARG A 255 -17.36 -8.10 -23.44
#